data_99ef4ee03b528c3339a775387f20ea30
#
_entry.id   99ef4ee03b528c3339a775387f20ea30
#
_cell.length_a   1.000
_cell.length_b   1.000
_cell.length_c   1.000
_cell.angle_alpha   90.00
_cell.angle_beta   90.00
_cell.angle_gamma   90.00
#
_symmetry.space_group_name_H-M   'P 1'
#
loop_
_entity.id
_entity.type
_entity.pdbx_description
1 polymer ?
#
loop_
_entity_poly.entity_id
_entity_poly.type
_entity_poly.pdbx_seq_one_letter_code
_entity_poly.pdbx_strand_id
1 'polypeptide(L)'
;MQFINELKDGDVLKSVYHIKTKSQATAKTGKEYFNVQLSDKTGTIDGKIWDVASPGIEDFKAGDFVFVEGDVISYNNQLQVKVQRLRKASNDEFKSEDYFATSKYDKGEMEKELMAFVDSVKNKNYKKLLNAFFVEDEEFKKKFLVHQGAKVVHHSFVSGLIEHTLSTTRLAKKIAENYDDINVDLVVTAALLHDIAKLNEISSYPENDYTDEGQLIGHIVLGYEMVKEKIDKIGGFSEVESVELLHCILSHHGSTEFGSPKLPMLMEAYVVSQADNTDAKLQIMRETIANTKITNKMDQNGFVGNNKFAGTNFRESKLK
;
A
#
# COMPACT_ATOMS: atom_id res chain seq x y z
N MET A 1 -2.12 -23.17 -3.99
CA MET A 1 -0.89 -22.73 -3.29
C MET A 1 -0.81 -23.47 -1.97
N GLN A 2 0.38 -23.81 -1.47
CA GLN A 2 0.59 -24.35 -0.12
C GLN A 2 1.08 -23.19 0.76
N PHE A 3 0.32 -22.78 1.78
CA PHE A 3 0.70 -21.69 2.66
C PHE A 3 1.68 -22.15 3.74
N ILE A 4 2.61 -21.25 4.11
CA ILE A 4 3.70 -21.55 5.05
C ILE A 4 3.18 -22.01 6.41
N ASN A 5 2.10 -21.41 6.92
CA ASN A 5 1.51 -21.81 8.21
C ASN A 5 0.84 -23.19 8.21
N GLU A 6 0.63 -23.80 7.05
CA GLU A 6 0.03 -25.13 6.88
C GLU A 6 1.09 -26.24 6.77
N LEU A 7 2.37 -25.87 6.54
CA LEU A 7 3.46 -26.79 6.29
C LEU A 7 3.84 -27.59 7.56
N LYS A 8 4.18 -28.86 7.33
CA LYS A 8 4.60 -29.79 8.38
C LYS A 8 5.88 -30.51 7.95
N ASP A 9 6.60 -31.03 8.95
CA ASP A 9 7.76 -31.89 8.72
C ASP A 9 7.38 -33.11 7.87
N GLY A 10 8.14 -33.36 6.80
CA GLY A 10 7.89 -34.41 5.84
C GLY A 10 7.03 -34.04 4.63
N ASP A 11 6.48 -32.81 4.58
CA ASP A 11 5.72 -32.36 3.42
C ASP A 11 6.61 -32.16 2.20
N VAL A 12 6.05 -32.46 1.02
CA VAL A 12 6.66 -32.13 -0.27
C VAL A 12 6.12 -30.79 -0.73
N LEU A 13 7.01 -29.83 -0.90
CA LEU A 13 6.68 -28.47 -1.33
C LEU A 13 6.69 -28.38 -2.85
N LYS A 14 5.60 -27.87 -3.43
CA LYS A 14 5.47 -27.52 -4.85
C LYS A 14 4.57 -26.31 -4.99
N SER A 15 5.15 -25.10 -4.86
CA SER A 15 4.36 -23.87 -4.89
C SER A 15 5.23 -22.67 -5.22
N VAL A 16 4.59 -21.55 -5.55
CA VAL A 16 5.28 -20.25 -5.72
C VAL A 16 5.46 -19.59 -4.36
N TYR A 17 6.64 -19.00 -4.13
CA TYR A 17 6.96 -18.20 -2.95
C TYR A 17 7.71 -16.94 -3.35
N HIS A 18 7.61 -15.90 -2.53
CA HIS A 18 8.41 -14.69 -2.65
C HIS A 18 9.74 -14.88 -1.92
N ILE A 19 10.86 -14.51 -2.55
CA ILE A 19 12.18 -14.53 -1.95
C ILE A 19 12.38 -13.24 -1.14
N LYS A 20 12.25 -13.32 0.18
CA LYS A 20 12.48 -12.18 1.06
C LYS A 20 13.96 -11.83 1.20
N THR A 21 14.81 -12.84 1.33
CA THR A 21 16.26 -12.68 1.43
C THR A 21 17.00 -13.81 0.70
N LYS A 22 18.19 -13.51 0.18
CA LYS A 22 19.16 -14.48 -0.38
C LYS A 22 20.53 -14.17 0.16
N SER A 23 21.21 -15.14 0.71
CA SER A 23 22.62 -15.03 1.11
C SER A 23 23.38 -16.28 0.72
N GLN A 24 24.65 -16.11 0.37
CA GLN A 24 25.57 -17.19 0.06
C GLN A 24 26.38 -17.54 1.31
N ALA A 25 26.57 -18.82 1.55
CA ALA A 25 27.37 -19.34 2.64
C ALA A 25 28.18 -20.55 2.20
N THR A 26 29.22 -20.89 2.95
CA THR A 26 30.08 -22.03 2.70
C THR A 26 29.88 -23.10 3.78
N ALA A 27 29.57 -24.29 3.37
CA ALA A 27 29.43 -25.44 4.28
C ALA A 27 30.81 -25.87 4.83
N LYS A 28 30.81 -26.66 5.92
CA LYS A 28 32.02 -27.21 6.50
C LYS A 28 32.83 -28.10 5.50
N THR A 29 32.17 -28.57 4.46
CA THR A 29 32.77 -29.35 3.37
C THR A 29 33.42 -28.52 2.29
N GLY A 30 33.41 -27.18 2.42
CA GLY A 30 33.90 -26.25 1.40
C GLY A 30 32.92 -25.96 0.24
N LYS A 31 31.76 -26.61 0.20
CA LYS A 31 30.75 -26.33 -0.83
C LYS A 31 29.94 -25.07 -0.51
N GLU A 32 29.73 -24.28 -1.52
CA GLU A 32 28.84 -23.11 -1.43
C GLU A 32 27.36 -23.55 -1.49
N TYR A 33 26.52 -22.83 -0.76
CA TYR A 33 25.08 -23.00 -0.75
C TYR A 33 24.37 -21.66 -0.55
N PHE A 34 23.13 -21.57 -0.97
CA PHE A 34 22.29 -20.40 -0.68
C PHE A 34 21.39 -20.66 0.52
N ASN A 35 21.37 -19.67 1.42
CA ASN A 35 20.29 -19.48 2.37
C ASN A 35 19.27 -18.54 1.75
N VAL A 36 18.02 -18.94 1.73
CA VAL A 36 16.90 -18.11 1.28
C VAL A 36 15.85 -18.06 2.37
N GLN A 37 15.12 -16.96 2.43
CA GLN A 37 13.91 -16.88 3.20
C GLN A 37 12.74 -16.78 2.23
N LEU A 38 11.92 -17.83 2.20
CA LEU A 38 10.68 -17.89 1.44
C LEU A 38 9.58 -17.24 2.26
N SER A 39 8.69 -16.50 1.61
CA SER A 39 7.57 -15.82 2.30
C SER A 39 6.27 -15.93 1.52
N ASP A 40 5.17 -15.92 2.26
CA ASP A 40 3.82 -15.69 1.80
C ASP A 40 3.08 -14.81 2.85
N LYS A 41 1.78 -14.55 2.65
CA LYS A 41 0.97 -13.74 3.60
C LYS A 41 0.83 -14.35 5.00
N THR A 42 1.15 -15.64 5.16
CA THR A 42 0.99 -16.36 6.43
C THR A 42 2.27 -16.43 7.25
N GLY A 43 3.43 -16.14 6.64
CA GLY A 43 4.69 -16.16 7.35
C GLY A 43 5.92 -16.29 6.45
N THR A 44 7.01 -16.73 7.08
CA THR A 44 8.29 -16.98 6.44
C THR A 44 8.84 -18.34 6.83
N ILE A 45 9.55 -18.99 5.92
CA ILE A 45 10.26 -20.24 6.16
C ILE A 45 11.66 -20.19 5.55
N ASP A 46 12.66 -20.68 6.27
CA ASP A 46 14.02 -20.75 5.76
C ASP A 46 14.16 -21.87 4.72
N GLY A 47 14.88 -21.59 3.65
CA GLY A 47 15.21 -22.56 2.61
C GLY A 47 16.72 -22.70 2.43
N LYS A 48 17.17 -23.91 2.12
CA LYS A 48 18.57 -24.24 1.81
C LYS A 48 18.67 -24.82 0.41
N ILE A 49 19.52 -24.23 -0.42
CA ILE A 49 19.87 -24.69 -1.75
C ILE A 49 21.31 -25.18 -1.69
N TRP A 50 21.48 -26.49 -1.46
CA TRP A 50 22.80 -27.10 -1.24
C TRP A 50 23.61 -27.29 -2.51
N ASP A 51 22.97 -27.35 -3.65
CA ASP A 51 23.62 -27.53 -4.95
C ASP A 51 23.24 -26.34 -5.86
N VAL A 52 23.99 -25.26 -5.69
CA VAL A 52 23.76 -24.00 -6.41
C VAL A 52 24.06 -24.09 -7.91
N ALA A 53 24.84 -25.11 -8.34
CA ALA A 53 25.17 -25.35 -9.74
C ALA A 53 24.23 -26.38 -10.40
N SER A 54 23.22 -26.88 -9.68
CA SER A 54 22.25 -27.82 -10.24
C SER A 54 21.46 -27.19 -11.39
N PRO A 55 21.29 -27.90 -12.52
CA PRO A 55 20.44 -27.44 -13.62
C PRO A 55 18.99 -27.16 -13.23
N GLY A 56 18.56 -27.65 -12.07
CA GLY A 56 17.24 -27.38 -11.50
C GLY A 56 17.13 -26.08 -10.73
N ILE A 57 18.20 -25.31 -10.58
CA ILE A 57 18.24 -24.01 -9.87
C ILE A 57 18.55 -22.92 -10.90
N GLU A 58 17.53 -22.16 -11.28
CA GLU A 58 17.70 -20.97 -12.12
C GLU A 58 18.28 -19.79 -11.33
N ASP A 59 18.79 -18.78 -12.01
CA ASP A 59 19.25 -17.55 -11.36
C ASP A 59 18.06 -16.74 -10.82
N PHE A 60 18.20 -16.26 -9.60
CA PHE A 60 17.17 -15.49 -8.88
C PHE A 60 17.82 -14.50 -7.90
N LYS A 61 17.06 -13.50 -7.48
CA LYS A 61 17.45 -12.49 -6.47
C LYS A 61 16.38 -12.36 -5.39
N ALA A 62 16.71 -11.65 -4.30
CA ALA A 62 15.71 -11.18 -3.35
C ALA A 62 14.70 -10.29 -4.09
N GLY A 63 13.42 -10.42 -3.75
CA GLY A 63 12.30 -9.76 -4.44
C GLY A 63 11.66 -10.62 -5.54
N ASP A 64 12.32 -11.65 -6.06
CA ASP A 64 11.73 -12.51 -7.09
C ASP A 64 10.63 -13.41 -6.52
N PHE A 65 9.61 -13.68 -7.34
CA PHE A 65 8.70 -14.81 -7.13
C PHE A 65 9.27 -16.04 -7.82
N VAL A 66 9.34 -17.13 -7.07
CA VAL A 66 9.95 -18.38 -7.55
C VAL A 66 9.04 -19.57 -7.30
N PHE A 67 8.92 -20.45 -8.28
CA PHE A 67 8.35 -21.77 -8.08
C PHE A 67 9.41 -22.67 -7.45
N VAL A 68 9.10 -23.22 -6.30
CA VAL A 68 9.99 -24.04 -5.49
C VAL A 68 9.46 -25.47 -5.40
N GLU A 69 10.34 -26.44 -5.69
CA GLU A 69 10.14 -27.84 -5.31
C GLU A 69 11.19 -28.23 -4.26
N GLY A 70 10.74 -28.90 -3.20
CA GLY A 70 11.63 -29.34 -2.14
C GLY A 70 10.92 -30.10 -1.04
N ASP A 71 11.67 -30.52 -0.03
CA ASP A 71 11.16 -31.22 1.13
C ASP A 71 11.15 -30.28 2.34
N VAL A 72 10.05 -30.27 3.08
CA VAL A 72 9.97 -29.59 4.39
C VAL A 72 10.57 -30.53 5.44
N ILE A 73 11.59 -30.05 6.15
CA ILE A 73 12.29 -30.82 7.18
C ILE A 73 12.32 -30.03 8.50
N SER A 74 12.33 -30.74 9.61
CA SER A 74 12.57 -30.13 10.92
C SER A 74 14.07 -30.15 11.23
N TYR A 75 14.65 -28.97 11.49
CA TYR A 75 16.02 -28.81 11.93
C TYR A 75 16.08 -27.87 13.14
N ASN A 76 16.66 -28.34 14.26
CA ASN A 76 16.68 -27.61 15.52
C ASN A 76 15.31 -27.11 16.00
N ASN A 77 14.28 -27.93 15.84
CA ASN A 77 12.87 -27.61 16.17
C ASN A 77 12.27 -26.44 15.34
N GLN A 78 12.85 -26.15 14.18
CA GLN A 78 12.30 -25.21 13.22
C GLN A 78 12.11 -25.87 11.87
N LEU A 79 11.01 -25.56 11.20
CA LEU A 79 10.78 -26.03 9.84
C LEU A 79 11.70 -25.30 8.86
N GLN A 80 12.25 -26.06 7.91
CA GLN A 80 13.12 -25.56 6.87
C GLN A 80 12.83 -26.28 5.56
N VAL A 81 12.96 -25.62 4.42
CA VAL A 81 12.82 -26.22 3.09
C VAL A 81 14.18 -26.63 2.56
N LYS A 82 14.37 -27.91 2.26
CA LYS A 82 15.46 -28.40 1.45
C LYS A 82 15.06 -28.24 -0.02
N VAL A 83 15.48 -27.16 -0.64
CA VAL A 83 15.13 -26.82 -2.02
C VAL A 83 15.87 -27.74 -2.98
N GLN A 84 15.15 -28.36 -3.88
CA GLN A 84 15.66 -29.27 -4.92
C GLN A 84 15.61 -28.62 -6.29
N ARG A 85 14.54 -27.86 -6.57
CA ARG A 85 14.37 -27.09 -7.81
C ARG A 85 13.82 -25.71 -7.49
N LEU A 86 14.27 -24.76 -8.27
CA LEU A 86 13.81 -23.37 -8.18
C LEU A 86 13.89 -22.75 -9.57
N ARG A 87 12.77 -22.16 -10.01
CA ARG A 87 12.70 -21.34 -11.22
C ARG A 87 11.93 -20.05 -10.93
N LYS A 88 12.14 -19.02 -11.75
CA LYS A 88 11.29 -17.83 -11.67
C LYS A 88 9.85 -18.20 -12.03
N ALA A 89 8.91 -17.61 -11.29
CA ALA A 89 7.49 -17.72 -11.59
C ALA A 89 7.08 -16.65 -12.59
N SER A 90 6.19 -17.01 -13.51
CA SER A 90 5.53 -16.04 -14.39
C SER A 90 4.39 -15.33 -13.67
N ASN A 91 4.01 -14.12 -14.13
CA ASN A 91 3.03 -13.26 -13.45
C ASN A 91 1.63 -13.87 -13.33
N ASP A 92 1.30 -14.85 -14.13
CA ASP A 92 0.05 -15.61 -14.13
C ASP A 92 0.01 -16.78 -13.14
N GLU A 93 1.17 -17.17 -12.57
CA GLU A 93 1.29 -18.28 -11.63
C GLU A 93 1.00 -17.88 -10.18
N PHE A 94 0.88 -16.60 -9.87
CA PHE A 94 0.65 -16.13 -8.50
C PHE A 94 -0.21 -14.87 -8.44
N LYS A 95 -0.77 -14.61 -7.26
CA LYS A 95 -1.49 -13.37 -6.95
C LYS A 95 -0.81 -12.65 -5.80
N SER A 96 -0.54 -11.36 -5.93
CA SER A 96 0.16 -10.55 -4.90
C SER A 96 -0.52 -10.64 -3.53
N GLU A 97 -1.84 -10.76 -3.49
CA GLU A 97 -2.65 -10.93 -2.28
C GLU A 97 -2.36 -12.22 -1.49
N ASP A 98 -1.64 -13.18 -2.07
CA ASP A 98 -1.20 -14.40 -1.39
C ASP A 98 0.15 -14.25 -0.69
N TYR A 99 0.87 -13.15 -0.94
CA TYR A 99 2.22 -12.91 -0.42
C TYR A 99 2.33 -11.70 0.48
N PHE A 100 1.46 -10.71 0.29
CA PHE A 100 1.49 -9.44 1.01
C PHE A 100 0.18 -9.22 1.77
N ALA A 101 0.25 -8.43 2.82
CA ALA A 101 -0.96 -7.98 3.49
C ALA A 101 -1.86 -7.27 2.48
N THR A 102 -3.16 -7.44 2.60
CA THR A 102 -4.16 -6.81 1.74
C THR A 102 -5.17 -6.04 2.57
N SER A 103 -5.85 -5.09 1.95
CA SER A 103 -7.03 -4.48 2.55
C SER A 103 -8.01 -5.56 3.03
N LYS A 104 -8.61 -5.34 4.17
CA LYS A 104 -9.68 -6.21 4.70
C LYS A 104 -11.03 -6.02 4.00
N TYR A 105 -11.15 -4.96 3.19
CA TYR A 105 -12.35 -4.66 2.43
C TYR A 105 -12.29 -5.31 1.05
N ASP A 106 -13.44 -5.74 0.55
CA ASP A 106 -13.54 -6.30 -0.79
C ASP A 106 -13.22 -5.25 -1.86
N LYS A 107 -12.33 -5.59 -2.79
CA LYS A 107 -11.88 -4.68 -3.84
C LYS A 107 -13.02 -4.21 -4.74
N GLY A 108 -13.95 -5.10 -5.08
CA GLY A 108 -15.11 -4.77 -5.92
C GLY A 108 -16.08 -3.82 -5.22
N GLU A 109 -16.26 -3.96 -3.91
CA GLU A 109 -17.07 -3.01 -3.13
C GLU A 109 -16.39 -1.65 -3.02
N MET A 110 -15.06 -1.61 -2.86
CA MET A 110 -14.30 -0.36 -2.88
C MET A 110 -14.36 0.33 -4.25
N GLU A 111 -14.28 -0.42 -5.35
CA GLU A 111 -14.45 0.13 -6.71
C GLU A 111 -15.86 0.70 -6.91
N LYS A 112 -16.90 0.02 -6.46
CA LYS A 112 -18.28 0.53 -6.51
C LYS A 112 -18.44 1.83 -5.72
N GLU A 113 -17.84 1.91 -4.55
CA GLU A 113 -17.87 3.12 -3.72
C GLU A 113 -17.11 4.28 -4.37
N LEU A 114 -15.95 4.02 -4.97
CA LEU A 114 -15.21 5.00 -5.77
C LEU A 114 -16.10 5.59 -6.87
N MET A 115 -16.77 4.73 -7.63
CA MET A 115 -17.67 5.16 -8.70
C MET A 115 -18.88 5.92 -8.16
N ALA A 116 -19.42 5.56 -7.01
CA ALA A 116 -20.50 6.30 -6.37
C ALA A 116 -20.07 7.72 -5.97
N PHE A 117 -18.83 7.92 -5.51
CA PHE A 117 -18.28 9.26 -5.28
C PHE A 117 -18.13 10.05 -6.58
N VAL A 118 -17.56 9.46 -7.62
CA VAL A 118 -17.46 10.08 -8.95
C VAL A 118 -18.83 10.52 -9.44
N ASP A 119 -19.84 9.67 -9.32
CA ASP A 119 -21.21 9.98 -9.74
C ASP A 119 -21.88 11.06 -8.89
N SER A 120 -21.52 11.20 -7.63
CA SER A 120 -22.09 12.22 -6.74
C SER A 120 -21.67 13.66 -7.06
N VAL A 121 -20.55 13.84 -7.78
CA VAL A 121 -20.04 15.16 -8.18
C VAL A 121 -20.94 15.77 -9.26
N LYS A 122 -21.47 16.99 -9.00
CA LYS A 122 -22.39 17.72 -9.87
C LYS A 122 -21.66 18.64 -10.84
N ASN A 123 -20.52 19.21 -10.43
CA ASN A 123 -19.69 20.04 -11.29
C ASN A 123 -19.22 19.24 -12.49
N LYS A 124 -19.59 19.72 -13.69
CA LYS A 124 -19.34 19.00 -14.95
C LYS A 124 -17.86 18.82 -15.28
N ASN A 125 -17.02 19.79 -14.94
CA ASN A 125 -15.60 19.76 -15.22
C ASN A 125 -14.88 18.79 -14.26
N TYR A 126 -15.18 18.88 -12.97
CA TYR A 126 -14.66 17.92 -11.99
C TYR A 126 -15.09 16.49 -12.30
N LYS A 127 -16.35 16.28 -12.67
CA LYS A 127 -16.83 14.95 -13.06
C LYS A 127 -16.13 14.41 -14.31
N LYS A 128 -15.87 15.25 -15.33
CA LYS A 128 -15.07 14.86 -16.51
C LYS A 128 -13.64 14.45 -16.11
N LEU A 129 -13.02 15.21 -15.21
CA LEU A 129 -11.67 14.92 -14.73
C LEU A 129 -11.61 13.57 -14.00
N LEU A 130 -12.56 13.32 -13.07
CA LEU A 130 -12.64 12.05 -12.36
C LEU A 130 -12.89 10.88 -13.32
N ASN A 131 -13.77 11.06 -14.30
CA ASN A 131 -14.01 10.05 -15.34
C ASN A 131 -12.74 9.77 -16.17
N ALA A 132 -11.96 10.80 -16.50
CA ALA A 132 -10.72 10.63 -17.24
C ALA A 132 -9.65 9.82 -16.51
N PHE A 133 -9.68 9.80 -15.16
CA PHE A 133 -8.79 8.94 -14.35
C PHE A 133 -9.40 7.56 -14.07
N PHE A 134 -10.65 7.50 -13.60
CA PHE A 134 -11.21 6.29 -13.00
C PHE A 134 -12.16 5.50 -13.91
N VAL A 135 -12.53 6.04 -15.07
CA VAL A 135 -13.43 5.37 -16.03
C VAL A 135 -12.75 5.15 -17.37
N GLU A 136 -12.16 6.19 -17.96
CA GLU A 136 -11.60 6.14 -19.31
C GLU A 136 -10.19 5.54 -19.34
N ASP A 137 -9.41 5.70 -18.28
CA ASP A 137 -8.06 5.18 -18.13
C ASP A 137 -8.07 3.86 -17.35
N GLU A 138 -8.41 2.78 -18.05
CA GLU A 138 -8.51 1.44 -17.46
C GLU A 138 -7.18 0.94 -16.86
N GLU A 139 -6.04 1.35 -17.42
CA GLU A 139 -4.73 0.96 -16.90
C GLU A 139 -4.43 1.67 -15.59
N PHE A 140 -4.69 2.98 -15.53
CA PHE A 140 -4.57 3.76 -14.32
C PHE A 140 -5.47 3.19 -13.22
N LYS A 141 -6.76 2.98 -13.52
CA LYS A 141 -7.73 2.43 -12.57
C LYS A 141 -7.28 1.09 -12.00
N LYS A 142 -6.85 0.16 -12.85
CA LYS A 142 -6.36 -1.16 -12.42
C LYS A 142 -5.17 -1.05 -11.45
N LYS A 143 -4.21 -0.17 -11.74
CA LYS A 143 -3.07 0.08 -10.87
C LYS A 143 -3.53 0.69 -9.54
N PHE A 144 -4.39 1.71 -9.59
CA PHE A 144 -4.91 2.40 -8.40
C PHE A 144 -5.64 1.47 -7.44
N LEU A 145 -6.44 0.53 -7.96
CA LEU A 145 -7.22 -0.42 -7.16
C LEU A 145 -6.36 -1.42 -6.37
N VAL A 146 -5.12 -1.65 -6.75
CA VAL A 146 -4.25 -2.66 -6.11
C VAL A 146 -3.02 -2.06 -5.44
N HIS A 147 -2.75 -0.78 -5.66
CA HIS A 147 -1.55 -0.12 -5.15
C HIS A 147 -1.59 0.06 -3.62
N GLN A 148 -0.43 0.02 -2.98
CA GLN A 148 -0.28 0.36 -1.57
C GLN A 148 -0.37 1.87 -1.34
N GLY A 149 -0.86 2.27 -0.16
CA GLY A 149 -0.97 3.68 0.21
C GLY A 149 0.32 4.30 0.74
N ALA A 150 1.29 3.47 1.16
CA ALA A 150 2.58 3.92 1.68
C ALA A 150 3.63 2.80 1.63
N LYS A 151 4.91 3.14 1.77
CA LYS A 151 6.01 2.16 1.83
C LYS A 151 6.01 1.37 3.14
N VAL A 152 5.80 2.00 4.29
CA VAL A 152 6.04 1.38 5.62
C VAL A 152 4.90 1.59 6.60
N VAL A 153 4.25 2.76 6.61
CA VAL A 153 3.24 3.15 7.59
C VAL A 153 1.87 3.20 6.96
N HIS A 154 0.81 3.17 7.73
CA HIS A 154 -0.61 3.25 7.35
C HIS A 154 -0.92 2.89 5.88
N HIS A 155 -1.78 1.91 5.69
CA HIS A 155 -2.17 1.44 4.35
C HIS A 155 -1.02 0.88 3.48
N SER A 156 0.11 0.44 4.09
CA SER A 156 1.22 -0.20 3.38
C SER A 156 0.91 -1.67 3.04
N PHE A 157 -0.18 -1.90 2.32
CA PHE A 157 -0.65 -3.21 1.89
C PHE A 157 -1.37 -3.09 0.54
N VAL A 158 -1.59 -4.22 -0.12
CA VAL A 158 -2.29 -4.28 -1.41
C VAL A 158 -3.69 -3.68 -1.28
N SER A 159 -4.07 -2.81 -2.21
CA SER A 159 -5.29 -1.99 -2.18
C SER A 159 -5.34 -0.97 -1.01
N GLY A 160 -4.20 -0.64 -0.42
CA GLY A 160 -4.12 0.36 0.64
C GLY A 160 -4.40 1.78 0.15
N LEU A 161 -4.00 2.11 -1.08
CA LEU A 161 -4.21 3.43 -1.66
C LEU A 161 -5.71 3.73 -1.85
N ILE A 162 -6.46 2.81 -2.43
CA ILE A 162 -7.92 3.01 -2.58
C ILE A 162 -8.63 3.00 -1.23
N GLU A 163 -8.24 2.14 -0.28
CA GLU A 163 -8.83 2.12 1.06
C GLU A 163 -8.65 3.48 1.75
N HIS A 164 -7.43 4.03 1.72
CA HIS A 164 -7.12 5.36 2.25
C HIS A 164 -7.93 6.45 1.55
N THR A 165 -7.90 6.50 0.22
CA THR A 165 -8.62 7.49 -0.58
C THR A 165 -10.11 7.51 -0.28
N LEU A 166 -10.76 6.34 -0.19
CA LEU A 166 -12.18 6.26 0.14
C LEU A 166 -12.47 6.70 1.57
N SER A 167 -11.63 6.31 2.53
CA SER A 167 -11.77 6.70 3.94
C SER A 167 -11.63 8.21 4.10
N THR A 168 -10.62 8.80 3.49
CA THR A 168 -10.39 10.25 3.46
C THR A 168 -11.56 10.98 2.79
N THR A 169 -12.03 10.48 1.64
CA THR A 169 -13.17 11.10 0.92
C THR A 169 -14.47 11.05 1.73
N ARG A 170 -14.78 9.91 2.38
CA ARG A 170 -15.95 9.80 3.28
C ARG A 170 -15.89 10.85 4.40
N LEU A 171 -14.74 10.97 5.05
CA LEU A 171 -14.54 11.89 6.16
C LEU A 171 -14.62 13.34 5.70
N ALA A 172 -13.89 13.69 4.63
CA ALA A 172 -13.89 15.05 4.06
C ALA A 172 -15.29 15.48 3.64
N LYS A 173 -16.02 14.63 2.93
CA LYS A 173 -17.41 14.90 2.52
C LYS A 173 -18.31 15.13 3.73
N LYS A 174 -18.22 14.31 4.78
CA LYS A 174 -19.01 14.48 6.00
C LYS A 174 -18.70 15.77 6.74
N ILE A 175 -17.45 16.21 6.76
CA ILE A 175 -17.07 17.50 7.33
C ILE A 175 -17.68 18.63 6.47
N ALA A 176 -17.47 18.58 5.16
CA ALA A 176 -17.96 19.63 4.24
C ALA A 176 -19.49 19.81 4.27
N GLU A 177 -20.24 18.71 4.36
CA GLU A 177 -21.71 18.73 4.42
C GLU A 177 -22.29 19.41 5.69
N ASN A 178 -21.47 19.72 6.70
CA ASN A 178 -21.91 20.47 7.88
C ASN A 178 -21.86 21.99 7.69
N TYR A 179 -21.31 22.47 6.57
CA TYR A 179 -21.09 23.90 6.33
C TYR A 179 -21.64 24.29 4.96
N ASP A 180 -22.54 25.26 4.93
CA ASP A 180 -23.25 25.66 3.70
C ASP A 180 -22.36 26.44 2.71
N ASP A 181 -21.23 26.97 3.18
CA ASP A 181 -20.26 27.75 2.42
C ASP A 181 -19.06 26.97 1.90
N ILE A 182 -19.05 25.64 2.07
CA ILE A 182 -18.02 24.73 1.52
C ILE A 182 -18.49 24.06 0.23
N ASN A 183 -17.67 24.13 -0.80
CA ASN A 183 -17.93 23.45 -2.06
C ASN A 183 -17.65 21.94 -1.95
N VAL A 184 -18.70 21.15 -1.72
CA VAL A 184 -18.61 19.70 -1.54
C VAL A 184 -18.04 19.00 -2.78
N ASP A 185 -18.33 19.47 -3.99
CA ASP A 185 -17.82 18.89 -5.23
C ASP A 185 -16.30 19.06 -5.34
N LEU A 186 -15.76 20.22 -4.94
CA LEU A 186 -14.32 20.47 -4.88
C LEU A 186 -13.65 19.56 -3.83
N VAL A 187 -14.24 19.47 -2.63
CA VAL A 187 -13.72 18.62 -1.54
C VAL A 187 -13.66 17.16 -1.97
N VAL A 188 -14.75 16.60 -2.53
CA VAL A 188 -14.78 15.21 -2.99
C VAL A 188 -13.78 14.96 -4.10
N THR A 189 -13.71 15.88 -5.09
CA THR A 189 -12.77 15.76 -6.20
C THR A 189 -11.32 15.81 -5.71
N ALA A 190 -11.00 16.74 -4.85
CA ALA A 190 -9.66 16.86 -4.28
C ALA A 190 -9.29 15.64 -3.42
N ALA A 191 -10.20 15.15 -2.59
CA ALA A 191 -9.97 13.97 -1.76
C ALA A 191 -9.78 12.68 -2.59
N LEU A 192 -10.46 12.55 -3.73
CA LEU A 192 -10.25 11.42 -4.64
C LEU A 192 -8.90 11.49 -5.37
N LEU A 193 -8.36 12.68 -5.58
CA LEU A 193 -7.16 12.91 -6.40
C LEU A 193 -5.90 13.26 -5.59
N HIS A 194 -5.98 13.48 -4.26
CA HIS A 194 -4.85 14.02 -3.48
C HIS A 194 -3.60 13.13 -3.56
N ASP A 195 -3.78 11.84 -3.60
CA ASP A 195 -2.73 10.83 -3.48
C ASP A 195 -2.51 9.98 -4.76
N ILE A 196 -3.11 10.35 -5.89
CA ILE A 196 -3.04 9.53 -7.12
C ILE A 196 -1.62 9.28 -7.60
N ALA A 197 -0.70 10.20 -7.35
CA ALA A 197 0.69 10.06 -7.79
C ALA A 197 1.54 9.17 -6.87
N LYS A 198 0.99 8.59 -5.82
CA LYS A 198 1.65 7.48 -5.12
C LYS A 198 1.91 6.28 -6.03
N LEU A 199 1.16 6.17 -7.12
CA LEU A 199 1.43 5.22 -8.22
C LEU A 199 2.79 5.43 -8.89
N ASN A 200 3.30 6.66 -8.88
CA ASN A 200 4.60 7.03 -9.44
C ASN A 200 5.67 7.14 -8.35
N GLU A 201 5.27 7.52 -7.13
CA GLU A 201 6.19 7.70 -6.01
C GLU A 201 6.76 6.39 -5.49
N ILE A 202 5.93 5.35 -5.44
CA ILE A 202 6.29 4.05 -4.86
C ILE A 202 6.10 2.96 -5.92
N SER A 203 7.12 2.12 -6.12
CA SER A 203 6.99 0.94 -6.97
C SER A 203 5.98 -0.04 -6.37
N SER A 204 5.22 -0.70 -7.23
CA SER A 204 4.27 -1.74 -6.78
C SER A 204 4.99 -2.91 -6.11
N TYR A 205 4.28 -3.68 -5.29
CA TYR A 205 4.80 -4.95 -4.81
C TYR A 205 5.32 -5.81 -5.98
N PRO A 206 6.44 -6.54 -5.81
CA PRO A 206 7.13 -6.84 -4.53
C PRO A 206 8.16 -5.83 -4.07
N GLU A 207 8.63 -4.91 -4.91
CA GLU A 207 9.71 -3.98 -4.55
C GLU A 207 9.27 -3.07 -3.40
N ASN A 208 8.10 -2.47 -3.51
CA ASN A 208 7.53 -1.54 -2.52
C ASN A 208 8.56 -0.53 -2.02
N ASP A 209 9.26 0.11 -2.94
CA ASP A 209 10.28 1.12 -2.65
C ASP A 209 10.02 2.42 -3.39
N TYR A 210 10.63 3.51 -2.94
CA TYR A 210 10.53 4.77 -3.65
C TYR A 210 11.20 4.67 -5.03
N THR A 211 10.54 5.22 -6.03
CA THR A 211 11.13 5.45 -7.35
C THR A 211 12.08 6.65 -7.31
N ASP A 212 12.86 6.86 -8.37
CA ASP A 212 13.69 8.07 -8.48
C ASP A 212 12.82 9.35 -8.48
N GLU A 213 11.69 9.34 -9.18
CA GLU A 213 10.74 10.45 -9.16
C GLU A 213 10.12 10.65 -7.76
N GLY A 214 9.81 9.55 -7.08
CA GLY A 214 9.30 9.59 -5.70
C GLY A 214 10.29 10.21 -4.73
N GLN A 215 11.58 9.87 -4.84
CA GLN A 215 12.62 10.42 -3.98
C GLN A 215 12.94 11.89 -4.26
N LEU A 216 12.94 12.28 -5.52
CA LEU A 216 13.42 13.61 -5.94
C LEU A 216 12.30 14.65 -6.02
N ILE A 217 11.09 14.24 -6.31
CA ILE A 217 9.94 15.14 -6.56
C ILE A 217 8.83 14.93 -5.51
N GLY A 218 8.46 13.68 -5.24
CA GLY A 218 7.40 13.31 -4.30
C GLY A 218 5.99 13.40 -4.90
N HIS A 219 5.05 12.61 -4.33
CA HIS A 219 3.70 12.45 -4.88
C HIS A 219 2.87 13.74 -4.93
N ILE A 220 3.09 14.71 -4.05
CA ILE A 220 2.32 15.97 -4.04
C ILE A 220 2.53 16.76 -5.33
N VAL A 221 3.79 16.91 -5.74
CA VAL A 221 4.15 17.66 -6.96
C VAL A 221 3.83 16.85 -8.20
N LEU A 222 4.12 15.55 -8.19
CA LEU A 222 3.73 14.64 -9.27
C LEU A 222 2.21 14.59 -9.46
N GLY A 223 1.44 14.58 -8.36
CA GLY A 223 -0.04 14.64 -8.40
C GLY A 223 -0.57 15.94 -8.97
N TYR A 224 0.03 17.06 -8.58
CA TYR A 224 -0.26 18.35 -9.18
C TYR A 224 -0.06 18.30 -10.71
N GLU A 225 1.07 17.79 -11.18
CA GLU A 225 1.40 17.70 -12.60
C GLU A 225 0.39 16.81 -13.34
N MET A 226 0.13 15.60 -12.83
CA MET A 226 -0.83 14.67 -13.44
C MET A 226 -2.22 15.28 -13.58
N VAL A 227 -2.72 15.95 -12.54
CA VAL A 227 -4.04 16.59 -12.56
C VAL A 227 -4.05 17.79 -13.51
N LYS A 228 -3.00 18.63 -13.47
CA LYS A 228 -2.87 19.78 -14.37
C LYS A 228 -2.85 19.37 -15.84
N GLU A 229 -2.08 18.36 -16.20
CA GLU A 229 -2.07 17.83 -17.56
C GLU A 229 -3.44 17.31 -18.04
N LYS A 230 -4.16 16.58 -17.17
CA LYS A 230 -5.51 16.08 -17.49
C LYS A 230 -6.48 17.25 -17.67
N ILE A 231 -6.44 18.28 -16.80
CA ILE A 231 -7.26 19.50 -16.93
C ILE A 231 -6.99 20.18 -18.27
N ASP A 232 -5.73 20.36 -18.64
CA ASP A 232 -5.34 21.02 -19.90
C ASP A 232 -5.80 20.23 -21.14
N LYS A 233 -5.71 18.88 -21.08
CA LYS A 233 -6.17 18.00 -22.15
C LYS A 233 -7.70 17.99 -22.32
N ILE A 234 -8.44 18.03 -21.21
CA ILE A 234 -9.91 18.04 -21.20
C ILE A 234 -10.44 19.41 -21.68
N GLY A 235 -9.81 20.48 -21.23
CA GLY A 235 -10.24 21.84 -21.48
C GLY A 235 -11.57 22.20 -20.82
N GLY A 236 -11.95 23.49 -20.92
CA GLY A 236 -13.25 23.98 -20.43
C GLY A 236 -13.31 24.28 -18.94
N PHE A 237 -12.22 24.05 -18.18
CA PHE A 237 -12.10 24.51 -16.80
C PHE A 237 -11.95 26.02 -16.75
N SER A 238 -12.63 26.67 -15.81
CA SER A 238 -12.30 28.05 -15.44
C SER A 238 -10.95 28.07 -14.71
N GLU A 239 -10.29 29.23 -14.73
CA GLU A 239 -9.06 29.43 -13.97
C GLU A 239 -9.26 29.12 -12.48
N VAL A 240 -10.41 29.56 -11.92
CA VAL A 240 -10.76 29.34 -10.52
C VAL A 240 -10.89 27.85 -10.21
N GLU A 241 -11.66 27.08 -10.99
CA GLU A 241 -11.82 25.64 -10.79
C GLU A 241 -10.45 24.91 -10.80
N SER A 242 -9.60 25.28 -11.76
CA SER A 242 -8.27 24.68 -11.89
C SER A 242 -7.37 25.03 -10.70
N VAL A 243 -7.25 26.31 -10.38
CA VAL A 243 -6.32 26.78 -9.33
C VAL A 243 -6.75 26.29 -7.96
N GLU A 244 -8.03 26.30 -7.63
CA GLU A 244 -8.53 25.83 -6.32
C GLU A 244 -8.35 24.34 -6.13
N LEU A 245 -8.64 23.52 -7.15
CA LEU A 245 -8.40 22.08 -7.09
C LEU A 245 -6.90 21.76 -6.94
N LEU A 246 -6.06 22.39 -7.75
CA LEU A 246 -4.60 22.19 -7.67
C LEU A 246 -4.03 22.67 -6.34
N HIS A 247 -4.61 23.75 -5.75
CA HIS A 247 -4.23 24.19 -4.42
C HIS A 247 -4.58 23.13 -3.35
N CYS A 248 -5.76 22.50 -3.42
CA CYS A 248 -6.13 21.42 -2.50
C CYS A 248 -5.10 20.26 -2.57
N ILE A 249 -4.66 19.88 -3.77
CA ILE A 249 -3.64 18.84 -3.94
C ILE A 249 -2.30 19.26 -3.36
N LEU A 250 -1.82 20.47 -3.65
CA LEU A 250 -0.53 20.97 -3.15
C LEU A 250 -0.48 21.14 -1.63
N SER A 251 -1.62 21.27 -0.96
CA SER A 251 -1.69 21.58 0.46
C SER A 251 -2.26 20.46 1.34
N HIS A 252 -2.53 19.28 0.78
CA HIS A 252 -3.27 18.24 1.50
C HIS A 252 -2.57 17.68 2.75
N HIS A 253 -1.23 17.69 2.83
CA HIS A 253 -0.52 17.34 4.07
C HIS A 253 -0.58 18.44 5.14
N GLY A 254 -1.13 19.62 4.84
CA GLY A 254 -1.46 20.69 5.79
C GLY A 254 -0.29 21.46 6.39
N SER A 255 0.93 20.98 6.29
CA SER A 255 2.14 21.59 6.87
C SER A 255 3.35 21.40 5.95
N THR A 256 4.21 22.41 5.92
CA THR A 256 5.50 22.32 5.21
C THR A 256 6.44 21.30 5.83
N GLU A 257 6.30 21.01 7.13
CA GLU A 257 7.05 19.96 7.82
C GLU A 257 6.69 18.56 7.30
N PHE A 258 5.48 18.40 6.75
CA PHE A 258 5.03 17.15 6.13
C PHE A 258 5.15 17.15 4.60
N GLY A 259 5.87 18.14 4.05
CA GLY A 259 6.18 18.20 2.62
C GLY A 259 5.18 18.95 1.76
N SER A 260 4.11 19.57 2.32
CA SER A 260 3.21 20.43 1.54
C SER A 260 3.94 21.66 1.04
N PRO A 261 3.96 21.92 -0.29
CA PRO A 261 4.52 23.17 -0.85
C PRO A 261 3.78 24.43 -0.40
N LYS A 262 2.51 24.30 -0.01
CA LYS A 262 1.64 25.38 0.49
C LYS A 262 0.84 24.90 1.70
N LEU A 263 0.51 25.84 2.58
CA LEU A 263 -0.50 25.64 3.62
C LEU A 263 -1.90 25.70 3.00
N PRO A 264 -2.91 24.99 3.57
CA PRO A 264 -4.29 25.14 3.14
C PRO A 264 -4.80 26.57 3.31
N MET A 265 -5.19 27.21 2.23
CA MET A 265 -5.68 28.60 2.19
C MET A 265 -7.16 28.71 1.78
N LEU A 266 -7.81 27.57 1.53
CA LEU A 266 -9.24 27.41 1.29
C LEU A 266 -9.84 26.51 2.37
N MET A 267 -11.11 26.70 2.71
CA MET A 267 -11.82 25.82 3.65
C MET A 267 -11.84 24.38 3.12
N GLU A 268 -12.05 24.18 1.83
CA GLU A 268 -12.02 22.90 1.14
C GLU A 268 -10.65 22.22 1.28
N ALA A 269 -9.58 22.95 1.05
CA ALA A 269 -8.22 22.44 1.21
C ALA A 269 -7.91 22.05 2.67
N TYR A 270 -8.39 22.84 3.63
CA TYR A 270 -8.28 22.54 5.04
C TYR A 270 -9.05 21.27 5.41
N VAL A 271 -10.28 21.12 4.92
CA VAL A 271 -11.10 19.91 5.14
C VAL A 271 -10.41 18.67 4.61
N VAL A 272 -9.89 18.72 3.38
CA VAL A 272 -9.16 17.58 2.78
C VAL A 272 -7.94 17.23 3.62
N SER A 273 -7.14 18.22 4.01
CA SER A 273 -5.95 18.03 4.83
C SER A 273 -6.27 17.42 6.20
N GLN A 274 -7.34 17.86 6.87
CA GLN A 274 -7.72 17.31 8.17
C GLN A 274 -8.27 15.88 8.04
N ALA A 275 -8.99 15.58 6.96
CA ALA A 275 -9.50 14.24 6.70
C ALA A 275 -8.38 13.24 6.44
N ASP A 276 -7.41 13.60 5.59
CA ASP A 276 -6.21 12.83 5.30
C ASP A 276 -5.41 12.52 6.58
N ASN A 277 -5.02 13.57 7.31
CA ASN A 277 -4.28 13.44 8.56
C ASN A 277 -5.03 12.60 9.61
N THR A 278 -6.35 12.71 9.68
CA THR A 278 -7.17 11.96 10.63
C THR A 278 -7.20 10.48 10.25
N ASP A 279 -7.41 10.16 8.96
CA ASP A 279 -7.42 8.77 8.50
C ASP A 279 -6.06 8.11 8.73
N ALA A 280 -4.97 8.76 8.31
CA ALA A 280 -3.60 8.28 8.53
C ALA A 280 -3.32 7.99 10.02
N LYS A 281 -3.68 8.91 10.92
CA LYS A 281 -3.49 8.76 12.36
C LYS A 281 -4.29 7.61 12.95
N LEU A 282 -5.56 7.52 12.62
CA LEU A 282 -6.42 6.44 13.11
C LEU A 282 -5.96 5.08 12.60
N GLN A 283 -5.49 4.99 11.36
CA GLN A 283 -4.97 3.75 10.80
C GLN A 283 -3.68 3.30 11.49
N ILE A 284 -2.73 4.21 11.72
CA ILE A 284 -1.52 3.91 12.50
C ILE A 284 -1.88 3.40 13.90
N MET A 285 -2.83 4.03 14.57
CA MET A 285 -3.28 3.59 15.90
C MET A 285 -3.87 2.17 15.84
N ARG A 286 -4.70 1.86 14.85
CA ARG A 286 -5.28 0.52 14.65
C ARG A 286 -4.22 -0.53 14.42
N GLU A 287 -3.29 -0.29 13.50
CA GLU A 287 -2.19 -1.21 13.18
C GLU A 287 -1.26 -1.43 14.38
N THR A 288 -0.94 -0.35 15.10
CA THR A 288 -0.11 -0.43 16.32
C THR A 288 -0.78 -1.27 17.40
N ILE A 289 -2.08 -1.08 17.64
CA ILE A 289 -2.86 -1.88 18.59
C ILE A 289 -2.87 -3.35 18.16
N ALA A 290 -3.16 -3.62 16.89
CA ALA A 290 -3.22 -4.98 16.37
C ALA A 290 -1.87 -5.71 16.51
N ASN A 291 -0.78 -5.07 16.12
CA ASN A 291 0.57 -5.63 16.22
C ASN A 291 1.00 -5.83 17.68
N THR A 292 0.60 -4.94 18.59
CA THR A 292 0.93 -5.04 20.01
C THR A 292 0.14 -6.16 20.68
N LYS A 293 -1.11 -6.41 20.28
CA LYS A 293 -1.89 -7.58 20.72
C LYS A 293 -1.22 -8.89 20.31
N ILE A 294 -0.79 -9.00 19.05
CA ILE A 294 -0.09 -10.19 18.52
C ILE A 294 1.21 -10.44 19.30
N THR A 295 1.98 -9.39 19.59
CA THR A 295 3.27 -9.50 20.27
C THR A 295 3.17 -9.54 21.79
N ASN A 296 1.96 -9.45 22.35
CA ASN A 296 1.68 -9.44 23.81
C ASN A 296 2.48 -8.37 24.58
N LYS A 297 2.69 -7.19 23.98
CA LYS A 297 3.48 -6.06 24.53
C LYS A 297 2.63 -4.92 25.10
N MET A 298 1.34 -5.14 25.32
CA MET A 298 0.49 -4.18 26.03
C MET A 298 0.84 -4.16 27.52
N ASP A 299 0.69 -3.00 28.15
CA ASP A 299 0.75 -2.93 29.60
C ASP A 299 -0.47 -3.61 30.24
N GLN A 300 -0.43 -3.78 31.56
CA GLN A 300 -1.51 -4.43 32.33
C GLN A 300 -2.88 -3.74 32.20
N ASN A 301 -2.92 -2.48 31.76
CA ASN A 301 -4.14 -1.70 31.52
C ASN A 301 -4.57 -1.69 30.05
N GLY A 302 -3.81 -2.37 29.18
CA GLY A 302 -4.07 -2.46 27.74
C GLY A 302 -3.57 -1.25 26.94
N PHE A 303 -2.72 -0.41 27.52
CA PHE A 303 -2.09 0.69 26.79
C PHE A 303 -0.93 0.18 25.94
N VAL A 304 -0.84 0.77 24.76
CA VAL A 304 0.29 0.61 23.85
C VAL A 304 1.29 1.71 24.15
N GLY A 305 2.53 1.31 24.38
CA GLY A 305 3.62 2.22 24.73
C GLY A 305 3.98 3.19 23.62
N ASN A 306 4.71 4.23 23.99
CA ASN A 306 5.14 5.41 23.27
C ASN A 306 5.28 5.16 21.75
N ASN A 307 4.32 5.68 21.01
CA ASN A 307 4.38 5.71 19.58
C ASN A 307 4.87 7.11 19.19
N LYS A 308 5.92 7.14 18.39
CA LYS A 308 6.55 8.37 17.88
C LYS A 308 5.56 9.33 17.22
N PHE A 309 4.39 8.84 16.84
CA PHE A 309 3.38 9.53 16.10
C PHE A 309 2.37 10.29 16.97
N ALA A 310 1.95 9.71 18.10
CA ALA A 310 0.95 10.33 19.00
C ALA A 310 1.58 11.07 20.19
N GLY A 311 2.88 10.86 20.44
CA GLY A 311 3.58 11.44 21.61
C GLY A 311 3.04 10.99 22.96
N THR A 312 2.07 10.05 22.99
CA THR A 312 1.42 9.55 24.18
C THR A 312 1.06 8.07 24.03
N ASN A 313 0.81 7.42 25.15
CA ASN A 313 0.26 6.07 25.18
C ASN A 313 -1.25 6.10 24.86
N PHE A 314 -1.73 5.10 24.15
CA PHE A 314 -3.15 4.97 23.79
C PHE A 314 -3.63 3.51 23.87
N ARG A 315 -4.93 3.30 23.90
CA ARG A 315 -5.56 1.97 23.89
C ARG A 315 -6.91 2.00 23.21
N GLU A 316 -7.46 0.83 22.92
CA GLU A 316 -8.86 0.73 22.53
C GLU A 316 -9.78 1.12 23.71
N SER A 317 -10.95 1.65 23.34
CA SER A 317 -12.02 1.86 24.32
C SER A 317 -12.48 0.52 24.92
N LYS A 318 -12.69 0.48 26.23
CA LYS A 318 -13.31 -0.67 26.91
C LYS A 318 -14.85 -0.65 26.79
N LEU A 319 -15.42 0.37 26.17
CA LEU A 319 -16.87 0.56 26.01
C LEU A 319 -17.42 -0.02 24.69
N LYS A 320 -16.66 -0.88 24.01
CA LYS A 320 -17.14 -1.60 22.82
C LYS A 320 -17.92 -2.83 23.22
#